data_a5ea104cd7344682a314cf1cd4758ad6
#
_entry.id   a5ea104cd7344682a314cf1cd4758ad6
#
_cell.length_a   1.000
_cell.length_b   1.000
_cell.length_c   1.000
_cell.angle_alpha   90.00
_cell.angle_beta   90.00
_cell.angle_gamma   90.00
#
_symmetry.space_group_name_H-M   'P 1'
#
loop_
_entity.id
_entity.type
_entity.pdbx_description
1 polymer ?
#
loop_
_entity_poly.entity_id
_entity_poly.type
_entity_poly.pdbx_seq_one_letter_code
_entity_poly.pdbx_strand_id
1 'polypeptide(L)'
;MAKKKASSVRHTRSNQVARGQKQPTLPPDEQTAQRIQDVIHPATLRQVEYYQQLGLRERTLTLPVMVAVVISLVWRQLASVSETLRVLETEGLLWTDPTHVSQQAMSERLRTFPAELFRRVLHDVLPIMQSKWQERSRPLPEEVEWALQHYDQVWAADGSTLDALVRRVGLLRDLPDHPLAGRMMGLLDVTSRLPVHLWYTDDDQAHDQRFWEQILPVLPPKTLLLLDLGFTNYKAYGQLMAQQVTFITRCKSNAAYQVKQVLHKSAHLHDAIVLLGQDQLPVRLIEVEYKGKWYRYLTSELDPERLPPLYIVALYWQRWRIEDAYKTVKRLLGLAYFWVGSINGVTLQLWTTWLMYAILVDLTDDVADTLSVPFNQVSLEMVYRSLYFCTTAFHRGEADDPVTYLADNAKL
;
A
#
# COMPACT_ATOMS: atom_id res chain seq x y z
N MET A 1 -33.26 31.52 11.99
CA MET A 1 -32.92 30.14 12.39
C MET A 1 -31.92 29.61 11.38
N ALA A 2 -30.66 29.56 11.70
CA ALA A 2 -29.60 29.04 10.82
C ALA A 2 -29.70 27.50 10.80
N LYS A 3 -29.94 26.88 9.64
CA LYS A 3 -29.80 25.45 9.44
C LYS A 3 -28.34 25.07 9.77
N LYS A 4 -28.13 24.31 10.84
CA LYS A 4 -26.87 23.62 11.07
C LYS A 4 -26.55 22.82 9.80
N LYS A 5 -25.44 23.17 9.11
CA LYS A 5 -24.88 22.30 8.09
C LYS A 5 -24.59 20.97 8.76
N ALA A 6 -25.18 19.89 8.26
CA ALA A 6 -24.84 18.56 8.69
C ALA A 6 -23.32 18.39 8.57
N SER A 7 -22.69 17.97 9.67
CA SER A 7 -21.28 17.54 9.67
C SER A 7 -21.13 16.47 8.57
N SER A 8 -19.92 16.34 8.03
CA SER A 8 -19.67 15.41 6.93
C SER A 8 -20.34 14.07 7.26
N VAL A 9 -21.14 13.58 6.32
CA VAL A 9 -22.00 12.38 6.49
C VAL A 9 -21.21 11.16 6.98
N ARG A 10 -19.88 11.15 6.75
CA ARG A 10 -18.95 10.12 7.27
C ARG A 10 -18.91 9.96 8.79
N HIS A 11 -19.43 10.91 9.53
CA HIS A 11 -19.38 10.92 11.00
C HIS A 11 -20.75 10.81 11.65
N THR A 12 -21.81 10.70 10.86
CA THR A 12 -23.17 10.60 11.39
C THR A 12 -23.56 9.14 11.49
N ARG A 13 -23.75 8.63 12.70
CA ARG A 13 -24.50 7.37 12.89
C ARG A 13 -25.89 7.59 12.33
N SER A 14 -26.31 6.78 11.38
CA SER A 14 -27.65 6.90 10.84
C SER A 14 -28.65 6.53 11.94
N ASN A 15 -29.62 7.40 12.14
CA ASN A 15 -30.81 7.02 12.88
C ASN A 15 -31.55 5.99 12.04
N GLN A 16 -31.55 4.75 12.49
CA GLN A 16 -32.18 3.64 11.83
C GLN A 16 -33.65 3.93 11.56
N VAL A 17 -34.03 3.92 10.30
CA VAL A 17 -35.42 3.87 9.91
C VAL A 17 -35.85 2.40 9.94
N ALA A 18 -36.10 1.89 11.13
CA ALA A 18 -36.72 0.59 11.30
C ALA A 18 -38.21 0.68 10.95
N ARG A 19 -38.58 0.43 9.72
CA ARG A 19 -39.97 0.04 9.40
C ARG A 19 -40.00 -0.80 8.14
N GLY A 20 -40.01 -2.10 8.34
CA GLY A 20 -40.15 -3.12 7.30
C GLY A 20 -39.32 -4.35 7.66
N GLN A 21 -39.83 -5.54 7.44
CA GLN A 21 -39.29 -6.85 7.85
C GLN A 21 -37.97 -7.26 7.16
N LYS A 22 -37.17 -6.34 6.62
CA LYS A 22 -35.80 -6.57 6.23
C LYS A 22 -34.89 -6.12 7.39
N GLN A 23 -33.87 -6.90 7.72
CA GLN A 23 -32.81 -6.41 8.60
C GLN A 23 -32.33 -5.07 8.06
N PRO A 24 -32.20 -4.03 8.92
CA PRO A 24 -31.78 -2.72 8.45
C PRO A 24 -30.37 -2.84 7.85
N THR A 25 -30.21 -2.39 6.62
CA THR A 25 -28.90 -2.27 5.99
C THR A 25 -28.09 -1.23 6.74
N LEU A 26 -26.86 -1.56 7.12
CA LEU A 26 -25.98 -0.61 7.76
C LEU A 26 -25.60 0.53 6.76
N PRO A 27 -25.49 1.78 7.23
CA PRO A 27 -24.96 2.86 6.39
C PRO A 27 -23.58 2.54 5.83
N PRO A 28 -23.20 3.06 4.67
CA PRO A 28 -21.90 2.81 4.05
C PRO A 28 -20.70 3.10 4.97
N ASP A 29 -20.79 4.14 5.82
CA ASP A 29 -19.76 4.43 6.82
C ASP A 29 -19.64 3.32 7.87
N GLU A 30 -20.76 2.79 8.34
CA GLU A 30 -20.80 1.69 9.30
C GLU A 30 -20.36 0.37 8.63
N GLN A 31 -20.72 0.13 7.37
CA GLN A 31 -20.24 -1.03 6.61
C GLN A 31 -18.71 -0.97 6.41
N THR A 32 -18.16 0.20 6.09
CA THR A 32 -16.71 0.38 5.99
C THR A 32 -16.03 0.23 7.35
N ALA A 33 -16.65 0.75 8.44
CA ALA A 33 -16.14 0.54 9.79
C ALA A 33 -16.18 -0.94 10.20
N GLN A 34 -17.24 -1.66 9.83
CA GLN A 34 -17.34 -3.09 10.07
C GLN A 34 -16.26 -3.86 9.32
N ARG A 35 -16.00 -3.55 8.05
CA ARG A 35 -14.91 -4.14 7.25
C ARG A 35 -13.53 -3.92 7.91
N ILE A 36 -13.27 -2.72 8.43
CA ILE A 36 -12.06 -2.41 9.19
C ILE A 36 -11.99 -3.27 10.46
N GLN A 37 -13.10 -3.33 11.19
CA GLN A 37 -13.20 -4.07 12.45
C GLN A 37 -12.98 -5.56 12.26
N ASP A 38 -13.62 -6.17 11.28
CA ASP A 38 -13.55 -7.62 11.02
C ASP A 38 -12.14 -8.13 10.77
N VAL A 39 -11.26 -7.26 10.27
CA VAL A 39 -9.88 -7.64 9.92
C VAL A 39 -8.87 -7.13 10.94
N ILE A 40 -8.95 -5.85 11.31
CA ILE A 40 -7.91 -5.23 12.16
C ILE A 40 -8.10 -5.59 13.63
N HIS A 41 -9.33 -5.70 14.12
CA HIS A 41 -9.56 -6.00 15.53
C HIS A 41 -9.03 -7.39 15.95
N PRO A 42 -9.32 -8.50 15.25
CA PRO A 42 -8.72 -9.80 15.56
C PRO A 42 -7.19 -9.80 15.48
N ALA A 43 -6.61 -9.12 14.49
CA ALA A 43 -5.15 -8.97 14.37
C ALA A 43 -4.56 -8.18 15.56
N THR A 44 -5.27 -7.15 16.04
CA THR A 44 -4.91 -6.38 17.23
C THR A 44 -4.92 -7.25 18.49
N LEU A 45 -5.98 -8.07 18.67
CA LEU A 45 -6.09 -8.95 19.84
C LEU A 45 -4.96 -9.97 19.91
N ARG A 46 -4.47 -10.48 18.77
CA ARG A 46 -3.29 -11.36 18.74
C ARG A 46 -2.01 -10.71 19.27
N GLN A 47 -1.92 -9.39 19.31
CA GLN A 47 -0.76 -8.67 19.83
C GLN A 47 -0.86 -8.29 21.32
N VAL A 48 -1.97 -8.61 22.00
CA VAL A 48 -2.19 -8.21 23.42
C VAL A 48 -1.16 -8.85 24.35
N GLU A 49 -0.83 -10.11 24.16
CA GLU A 49 0.19 -10.78 24.97
C GLU A 49 1.57 -10.10 24.85
N TYR A 50 1.98 -9.81 23.62
CA TYR A 50 3.24 -9.07 23.39
C TYR A 50 3.19 -7.67 23.98
N TYR A 51 2.05 -6.98 23.88
CA TYR A 51 1.85 -5.68 24.52
C TYR A 51 2.03 -5.75 26.04
N GLN A 52 1.50 -6.78 26.69
CA GLN A 52 1.67 -7.02 28.14
C GLN A 52 3.12 -7.28 28.52
N GLN A 53 3.83 -8.06 27.72
CA GLN A 53 5.27 -8.34 27.93
C GLN A 53 6.13 -7.07 27.91
N LEU A 54 5.71 -6.01 27.21
CA LEU A 54 6.39 -4.71 27.20
C LEU A 54 6.19 -3.92 28.51
N GLY A 55 5.42 -4.42 29.47
CA GLY A 55 5.17 -3.75 30.75
C GLY A 55 4.41 -2.42 30.65
N LEU A 56 3.67 -2.20 29.56
CA LEU A 56 2.91 -0.99 29.32
C LEU A 56 1.65 -0.98 30.19
N ARG A 57 1.29 0.19 30.72
CA ARG A 57 0.11 0.35 31.58
C ARG A 57 -1.17 0.08 30.79
N GLU A 58 -1.98 -0.85 31.31
CA GLU A 58 -3.32 -1.18 30.82
C GLU A 58 -4.38 -0.42 31.64
N ARG A 59 -4.52 0.88 31.38
CA ARG A 59 -5.64 1.67 31.92
C ARG A 59 -6.64 1.94 30.82
N THR A 60 -6.85 3.20 30.46
CA THR A 60 -7.80 3.62 29.43
C THR A 60 -7.24 3.43 28.02
N LEU A 61 -5.98 3.80 27.76
CA LEU A 61 -5.34 3.72 26.45
C LEU A 61 -4.60 2.39 26.29
N THR A 62 -5.36 1.30 26.21
CA THR A 62 -4.89 -0.06 25.93
C THR A 62 -4.52 -0.22 24.44
N LEU A 63 -3.94 -1.35 24.03
CA LEU A 63 -3.62 -1.61 22.62
C LEU A 63 -4.86 -1.56 21.73
N PRO A 64 -6.00 -2.23 22.03
CA PRO A 64 -7.20 -2.13 21.19
C PRO A 64 -7.70 -0.68 21.06
N VAL A 65 -7.74 0.08 22.16
CA VAL A 65 -8.16 1.49 22.13
C VAL A 65 -7.22 2.34 21.27
N MET A 66 -5.90 2.17 21.41
CA MET A 66 -4.94 2.93 20.61
C MET A 66 -5.06 2.60 19.12
N VAL A 67 -5.24 1.34 18.76
CA VAL A 67 -5.44 0.95 17.36
C VAL A 67 -6.73 1.55 16.81
N ALA A 68 -7.86 1.48 17.54
CA ALA A 68 -9.11 2.10 17.14
C ALA A 68 -8.98 3.62 16.93
N VAL A 69 -8.33 4.32 17.85
CA VAL A 69 -8.08 5.76 17.76
C VAL A 69 -7.24 6.11 16.53
N VAL A 70 -6.11 5.43 16.35
CA VAL A 70 -5.13 5.77 15.31
C VAL A 70 -5.66 5.41 13.92
N ILE A 71 -6.35 4.27 13.77
CA ILE A 71 -7.04 3.91 12.52
C ILE A 71 -8.12 4.94 12.19
N SER A 72 -8.90 5.38 13.18
CA SER A 72 -9.96 6.38 12.97
C SER A 72 -9.42 7.74 12.55
N LEU A 73 -8.24 8.15 13.02
CA LEU A 73 -7.55 9.34 12.55
C LEU A 73 -7.30 9.29 11.04
N VAL A 74 -6.82 8.15 10.53
CA VAL A 74 -6.55 7.95 9.10
C VAL A 74 -7.85 7.80 8.32
N TRP A 75 -8.71 6.88 8.73
CA TRP A 75 -9.92 6.54 7.98
C TRP A 75 -10.93 7.69 7.90
N ARG A 76 -11.20 8.34 9.04
CA ARG A 76 -12.14 9.47 9.11
C ARG A 76 -11.52 10.80 8.70
N GLN A 77 -10.21 10.85 8.47
CA GLN A 77 -9.46 12.07 8.22
C GLN A 77 -9.77 13.15 9.25
N LEU A 78 -9.75 12.76 10.53
CA LEU A 78 -9.98 13.70 11.62
C LEU A 78 -8.88 14.76 11.63
N ALA A 79 -9.29 16.03 11.70
CA ALA A 79 -8.39 17.15 11.48
C ALA A 79 -7.30 17.29 12.57
N SER A 80 -7.56 16.73 13.77
CA SER A 80 -6.65 16.85 14.90
C SER A 80 -6.88 15.79 15.96
N VAL A 81 -5.89 15.61 16.83
CA VAL A 81 -6.02 14.77 18.04
C VAL A 81 -7.17 15.22 18.92
N SER A 82 -7.37 16.55 19.06
CA SER A 82 -8.47 17.10 19.88
C SER A 82 -9.85 16.73 19.31
N GLU A 83 -10.03 16.75 18.00
CA GLU A 83 -11.27 16.32 17.35
C GLU A 83 -11.50 14.81 17.54
N THR A 84 -10.43 14.03 17.44
CA THR A 84 -10.49 12.58 17.69
C THR A 84 -10.96 12.26 19.10
N LEU A 85 -10.42 12.99 20.10
CA LEU A 85 -10.83 12.80 21.49
C LEU A 85 -12.28 13.19 21.72
N ARG A 86 -12.76 14.25 21.07
CA ARG A 86 -14.17 14.65 21.14
C ARG A 86 -15.08 13.56 20.57
N VAL A 87 -14.73 12.98 19.44
CA VAL A 87 -15.48 11.86 18.84
C VAL A 87 -15.42 10.62 19.72
N LEU A 88 -14.24 10.28 20.27
CA LEU A 88 -14.08 9.15 21.19
C LEU A 88 -14.96 9.32 22.43
N GLU A 89 -15.08 10.53 22.99
CA GLU A 89 -15.87 10.81 24.18
C GLU A 89 -17.39 10.77 23.91
N THR A 90 -17.82 11.23 22.73
CA THR A 90 -19.24 11.38 22.42
C THR A 90 -19.86 10.16 21.72
N GLU A 91 -19.12 9.49 20.88
CA GLU A 91 -19.63 8.43 19.97
C GLU A 91 -18.88 7.11 20.12
N GLY A 92 -17.68 7.12 20.71
CA GLY A 92 -16.74 6.01 20.60
C GLY A 92 -16.06 5.96 19.22
N LEU A 93 -15.14 5.00 19.03
CA LEU A 93 -14.39 4.82 17.78
C LEU A 93 -14.25 3.32 17.47
N LEU A 94 -14.75 2.88 16.33
CA LEU A 94 -14.73 1.48 15.90
C LEU A 94 -15.28 0.57 17.02
N TRP A 95 -14.47 -0.34 17.55
CA TRP A 95 -14.82 -1.26 18.65
C TRP A 95 -14.67 -0.65 20.06
N THR A 96 -14.37 0.64 20.16
CA THR A 96 -14.17 1.31 21.45
C THR A 96 -15.38 2.13 21.82
N ASP A 97 -15.95 1.86 22.99
CA ASP A 97 -17.05 2.61 23.56
C ASP A 97 -16.67 4.06 23.89
N PRO A 98 -17.65 4.96 24.03
CA PRO A 98 -17.40 6.32 24.46
C PRO A 98 -16.52 6.39 25.71
N THR A 99 -15.38 7.06 25.59
CA THR A 99 -14.36 7.07 26.65
C THR A 99 -13.70 8.45 26.74
N HIS A 100 -13.64 8.99 27.95
CA HIS A 100 -12.94 10.26 28.19
C HIS A 100 -11.44 10.07 28.34
N VAL A 101 -10.67 10.80 27.53
CA VAL A 101 -9.19 10.83 27.55
C VAL A 101 -8.73 12.26 27.44
N SER A 102 -7.82 12.68 28.31
CA SER A 102 -7.23 14.02 28.22
C SER A 102 -6.29 14.16 27.00
N GLN A 103 -6.23 15.35 26.41
CA GLN A 103 -5.35 15.63 25.27
C GLN A 103 -3.89 15.36 25.61
N GLN A 104 -3.46 15.68 26.83
CA GLN A 104 -2.08 15.41 27.28
C GLN A 104 -1.78 13.93 27.33
N ALA A 105 -2.69 13.10 27.86
CA ALA A 105 -2.51 11.65 27.93
C ALA A 105 -2.44 11.04 26.51
N MET A 106 -3.29 11.49 25.60
CA MET A 106 -3.27 11.01 24.21
C MET A 106 -1.99 11.44 23.48
N SER A 107 -1.58 12.70 23.59
CA SER A 107 -0.36 13.19 22.94
C SER A 107 0.88 12.47 23.44
N GLU A 108 0.98 12.23 24.76
CA GLU A 108 2.07 11.44 25.35
C GLU A 108 2.04 10.00 24.84
N ARG A 109 0.85 9.42 24.75
CA ARG A 109 0.69 8.04 24.30
C ARG A 109 1.04 7.89 22.82
N LEU A 110 0.61 8.79 21.95
CA LEU A 110 1.01 8.79 20.53
C LEU A 110 2.53 8.91 20.35
N ARG A 111 3.22 9.62 21.25
CA ARG A 111 4.67 9.76 21.23
C ARG A 111 5.42 8.51 21.70
N THR A 112 4.88 7.80 22.70
CA THR A 112 5.58 6.73 23.42
C THR A 112 5.05 5.33 23.11
N PHE A 113 3.87 5.21 22.51
CA PHE A 113 3.28 3.90 22.19
C PHE A 113 4.11 3.20 21.11
N PRO A 114 4.56 1.94 21.34
CA PRO A 114 5.48 1.28 20.42
C PRO A 114 4.89 1.11 19.01
N ALA A 115 5.50 1.76 18.03
CA ALA A 115 5.10 1.64 16.62
C ALA A 115 5.22 0.21 16.09
N GLU A 116 6.10 -0.59 16.68
CA GLU A 116 6.28 -2.02 16.36
C GLU A 116 4.98 -2.82 16.50
N LEU A 117 4.11 -2.47 17.46
CA LEU A 117 2.80 -3.13 17.61
C LEU A 117 1.94 -2.96 16.36
N PHE A 118 1.95 -1.77 15.76
CA PHE A 118 1.21 -1.50 14.51
C PHE A 118 1.82 -2.24 13.32
N ARG A 119 3.14 -2.34 13.26
CA ARG A 119 3.81 -3.16 12.26
C ARG A 119 3.39 -4.62 12.37
N ARG A 120 3.34 -5.17 13.57
CA ARG A 120 2.89 -6.55 13.82
C ARG A 120 1.43 -6.76 13.44
N VAL A 121 0.54 -5.81 13.77
CA VAL A 121 -0.87 -5.86 13.33
C VAL A 121 -0.94 -5.86 11.80
N LEU A 122 -0.16 -5.02 11.10
CA LEU A 122 -0.10 -5.02 9.64
C LEU A 122 0.34 -6.39 9.10
N HIS A 123 1.39 -6.98 9.66
CA HIS A 123 1.87 -8.31 9.26
C HIS A 123 0.81 -9.40 9.45
N ASP A 124 -0.04 -9.30 10.48
CA ASP A 124 -1.14 -10.24 10.71
C ASP A 124 -2.33 -10.00 9.77
N VAL A 125 -2.52 -8.78 9.30
CA VAL A 125 -3.62 -8.39 8.38
C VAL A 125 -3.31 -8.80 6.94
N LEU A 126 -2.07 -8.65 6.48
CA LEU A 126 -1.71 -8.89 5.08
C LEU A 126 -2.05 -10.30 4.57
N PRO A 127 -1.77 -11.40 5.29
CA PRO A 127 -2.17 -12.73 4.84
C PRO A 127 -3.70 -12.90 4.73
N ILE A 128 -4.46 -12.25 5.61
CA ILE A 128 -5.94 -12.28 5.57
C ILE A 128 -6.42 -11.58 4.29
N MET A 129 -5.85 -10.42 3.98
CA MET A 129 -6.16 -9.69 2.75
C MET A 129 -5.77 -10.46 1.50
N GLN A 130 -4.61 -11.11 1.53
CA GLN A 130 -4.15 -11.95 0.43
C GLN A 130 -5.10 -13.15 0.19
N SER A 131 -5.58 -13.79 1.26
CA SER A 131 -6.57 -14.87 1.16
C SER A 131 -7.87 -14.40 0.52
N LYS A 132 -8.41 -13.26 0.98
CA LYS A 132 -9.61 -12.65 0.37
C LYS A 132 -9.40 -12.32 -1.11
N TRP A 133 -8.21 -11.82 -1.47
CA TRP A 133 -7.88 -11.56 -2.86
C TRP A 133 -7.93 -12.83 -3.71
N GLN A 134 -7.43 -13.96 -3.20
CA GLN A 134 -7.41 -15.24 -3.91
C GLN A 134 -8.80 -15.84 -4.16
N GLU A 135 -9.79 -15.46 -3.37
CA GLU A 135 -11.19 -15.90 -3.52
C GLU A 135 -11.93 -15.18 -4.65
N ARG A 136 -11.39 -14.09 -5.18
CA ARG A 136 -12.01 -13.27 -6.23
C ARG A 136 -11.63 -13.75 -7.62
N SER A 137 -12.56 -13.57 -8.57
CA SER A 137 -12.44 -14.10 -9.94
C SER A 137 -12.25 -13.04 -11.02
N ARG A 138 -12.05 -11.77 -10.65
CA ARG A 138 -11.80 -10.72 -11.62
C ARG A 138 -10.58 -11.01 -12.50
N PRO A 139 -10.58 -10.58 -13.77
CA PRO A 139 -9.47 -10.82 -14.67
C PRO A 139 -8.20 -10.08 -14.23
N LEU A 140 -7.05 -10.64 -14.57
CA LEU A 140 -5.75 -9.98 -14.44
C LEU A 140 -5.35 -9.33 -15.78
N PRO A 141 -4.41 -8.36 -15.78
CA PRO A 141 -3.76 -7.93 -17.01
C PRO A 141 -3.07 -9.12 -17.70
N GLU A 142 -3.17 -9.19 -19.03
CA GLU A 142 -2.70 -10.34 -19.83
C GLU A 142 -1.23 -10.70 -19.53
N GLU A 143 -0.36 -9.71 -19.45
CA GLU A 143 1.07 -9.90 -19.16
C GLU A 143 1.32 -10.45 -17.75
N VAL A 144 0.45 -10.10 -16.79
CA VAL A 144 0.53 -10.61 -15.41
C VAL A 144 0.03 -12.05 -15.36
N GLU A 145 -1.09 -12.34 -16.02
CA GLU A 145 -1.62 -13.69 -16.13
C GLU A 145 -0.62 -14.63 -16.80
N TRP A 146 0.03 -14.19 -17.88
CA TRP A 146 1.12 -14.93 -18.52
C TRP A 146 2.29 -15.18 -17.56
N ALA A 147 2.73 -14.15 -16.83
CA ALA A 147 3.84 -14.30 -15.89
C ALA A 147 3.54 -15.34 -14.81
N LEU A 148 2.30 -15.40 -14.30
CA LEU A 148 1.87 -16.35 -13.28
C LEU A 148 1.81 -17.82 -13.75
N GLN A 149 1.89 -18.08 -15.05
CA GLN A 149 2.07 -19.44 -15.56
C GLN A 149 3.49 -19.99 -15.33
N HIS A 150 4.46 -19.10 -15.10
CA HIS A 150 5.88 -19.45 -14.98
C HIS A 150 6.50 -19.07 -13.64
N TYR A 151 5.91 -18.09 -12.94
CA TYR A 151 6.37 -17.55 -11.68
C TYR A 151 5.25 -17.65 -10.65
N ASP A 152 5.61 -18.02 -9.43
CA ASP A 152 4.64 -18.13 -8.34
C ASP A 152 4.17 -16.74 -7.85
N GLN A 153 4.99 -15.71 -8.08
CA GLN A 153 4.73 -14.33 -7.62
C GLN A 153 5.35 -13.30 -8.58
N VAL A 154 4.69 -12.14 -8.69
CA VAL A 154 5.19 -10.98 -9.43
C VAL A 154 5.23 -9.79 -8.49
N TRP A 155 6.43 -9.38 -8.06
CA TRP A 155 6.62 -8.32 -7.09
C TRP A 155 7.35 -7.11 -7.69
N ALA A 156 6.98 -5.92 -7.26
CA ALA A 156 7.68 -4.68 -7.57
C ALA A 156 8.43 -4.17 -6.34
N ALA A 157 9.68 -3.76 -6.52
CA ALA A 157 10.48 -3.11 -5.48
C ALA A 157 10.70 -1.63 -5.82
N ASP A 158 10.47 -0.75 -4.85
CA ASP A 158 10.76 0.67 -4.99
C ASP A 158 10.95 1.33 -3.61
N GLY A 159 11.67 2.45 -3.58
CA GLY A 159 11.88 3.28 -2.42
C GLY A 159 11.16 4.63 -2.54
N SER A 160 10.71 5.17 -1.42
CA SER A 160 10.05 6.47 -1.38
C SER A 160 10.49 7.29 -0.17
N THR A 161 10.90 8.55 -0.39
CA THR A 161 11.31 9.46 0.68
C THR A 161 10.12 10.09 1.38
N LEU A 162 10.28 10.40 2.66
CA LEU A 162 9.31 11.15 3.48
C LEU A 162 9.66 12.64 3.64
N ASP A 163 10.78 13.10 3.10
CA ASP A 163 11.29 14.47 3.24
C ASP A 163 10.33 15.55 2.72
N ALA A 164 9.62 15.27 1.62
CA ALA A 164 8.62 16.19 1.07
C ALA A 164 7.46 16.48 2.05
N LEU A 165 7.23 15.60 3.01
CA LEU A 165 6.22 15.73 4.05
C LEU A 165 6.68 16.71 5.16
N VAL A 166 7.94 16.64 5.52
CA VAL A 166 8.55 17.52 6.53
C VAL A 166 8.53 18.99 6.10
N ARG A 167 8.78 19.28 4.83
CA ARG A 167 8.77 20.64 4.29
C ARG A 167 7.43 21.37 4.39
N ARG A 168 6.31 20.65 4.58
CA ARG A 168 4.96 21.22 4.66
C ARG A 168 4.50 21.52 6.10
N VAL A 169 5.13 20.92 7.08
CA VAL A 169 4.81 21.12 8.49
C VAL A 169 5.60 22.33 9.00
N GLY A 170 4.97 23.51 9.02
CA GLY A 170 5.63 24.81 9.28
C GLY A 170 6.47 24.86 10.56
N LEU A 171 6.05 24.20 11.63
CA LEU A 171 6.78 24.09 12.90
C LEU A 171 8.08 23.29 12.83
N LEU A 172 8.27 22.46 11.79
CA LEU A 172 9.45 21.62 11.63
C LEU A 172 10.48 22.20 10.65
N ARG A 173 10.15 23.30 9.96
CA ARG A 173 11.06 23.99 9.05
C ARG A 173 12.31 24.51 9.72
N ASP A 174 12.19 24.85 10.99
CA ASP A 174 13.25 25.50 11.77
C ASP A 174 14.06 24.50 12.61
N LEU A 175 13.79 23.20 12.50
CA LEU A 175 14.57 22.17 13.18
C LEU A 175 15.80 21.81 12.32
N PRO A 176 17.03 22.03 12.83
CA PRO A 176 18.25 21.85 12.03
C PRO A 176 18.49 20.44 11.54
N ASP A 177 17.93 19.40 12.16
CA ASP A 177 18.24 18.00 11.90
C ASP A 177 17.11 17.20 11.21
N HIS A 178 16.06 17.86 10.71
CA HIS A 178 14.91 17.22 10.03
C HIS A 178 14.48 15.89 10.69
N PRO A 179 14.10 15.87 11.97
CA PRO A 179 13.93 14.65 12.76
C PRO A 179 12.81 13.73 12.26
N LEU A 180 12.04 14.18 11.28
CA LEU A 180 10.95 13.42 10.66
C LEU A 180 11.25 12.97 9.22
N ALA A 181 12.45 13.28 8.71
CA ALA A 181 12.92 12.78 7.44
C ALA A 181 13.09 11.25 7.54
N GLY A 182 13.03 10.59 6.39
CA GLY A 182 13.22 9.14 6.33
C GLY A 182 12.89 8.58 4.96
N ARG A 183 13.14 7.29 4.82
CA ARG A 183 12.84 6.56 3.58
C ARG A 183 12.06 5.30 3.88
N MET A 184 11.03 5.05 3.08
CA MET A 184 10.34 3.77 2.99
C MET A 184 10.92 2.97 1.85
N MET A 185 11.04 1.66 2.03
CA MET A 185 11.28 0.68 1.00
C MET A 185 10.15 -0.33 1.05
N GLY A 186 9.60 -0.71 -0.11
CA GLY A 186 8.53 -1.69 -0.20
C GLY A 186 8.76 -2.75 -1.26
N LEU A 187 8.26 -3.93 -0.98
CA LEU A 187 7.92 -4.94 -1.97
C LEU A 187 6.40 -4.99 -2.07
N LEU A 188 5.87 -4.76 -3.26
CA LEU A 188 4.44 -4.80 -3.55
C LEU A 188 4.15 -6.00 -4.45
N ASP A 189 3.15 -6.79 -4.10
CA ASP A 189 2.59 -7.77 -5.02
C ASP A 189 1.79 -7.06 -6.12
N VAL A 190 2.23 -7.24 -7.36
CA VAL A 190 1.62 -6.58 -8.52
C VAL A 190 0.19 -7.07 -8.77
N THR A 191 -0.10 -8.31 -8.40
CA THR A 191 -1.40 -8.95 -8.64
C THR A 191 -2.47 -8.43 -7.69
N SER A 192 -2.21 -8.47 -6.39
CA SER A 192 -3.12 -8.02 -5.33
C SER A 192 -2.99 -6.54 -4.99
N ARG A 193 -1.87 -5.90 -5.38
CA ARG A 193 -1.45 -4.55 -4.97
C ARG A 193 -1.26 -4.38 -3.46
N LEU A 194 -1.19 -5.47 -2.73
CA LEU A 194 -0.88 -5.44 -1.30
C LEU A 194 0.63 -5.34 -1.10
N PRO A 195 1.08 -4.63 -0.07
CA PRO A 195 2.48 -4.68 0.32
C PRO A 195 2.80 -6.08 0.86
N VAL A 196 3.93 -6.64 0.43
CA VAL A 196 4.45 -7.91 0.94
C VAL A 196 5.42 -7.66 2.08
N HIS A 197 6.35 -6.75 1.85
CA HIS A 197 7.30 -6.29 2.85
C HIS A 197 7.45 -4.78 2.79
N LEU A 198 7.60 -4.17 3.95
CA LEU A 198 7.82 -2.75 4.12
C LEU A 198 8.93 -2.52 5.13
N TRP A 199 9.87 -1.66 4.80
CA TRP A 199 10.94 -1.20 5.68
C TRP A 199 10.92 0.32 5.77
N TYR A 200 11.37 0.83 6.89
CA TYR A 200 11.55 2.25 7.13
C TYR A 200 12.92 2.50 7.74
N THR A 201 13.57 3.56 7.33
CA THR A 201 14.76 4.12 7.97
C THR A 201 14.56 5.62 8.16
N ASP A 202 15.09 6.17 9.23
CA ASP A 202 15.14 7.60 9.53
C ASP A 202 16.25 8.34 8.76
N ASP A 203 17.09 7.60 8.03
CA ASP A 203 18.10 8.15 7.13
C ASP A 203 17.46 8.56 5.78
N ASP A 204 17.26 9.84 5.57
CA ASP A 204 16.69 10.41 4.34
C ASP A 204 17.63 10.33 3.14
N GLN A 205 18.94 10.13 3.38
CA GLN A 205 19.97 9.94 2.36
C GLN A 205 20.14 8.47 1.97
N ALA A 206 19.40 7.56 2.57
CA ALA A 206 19.47 6.15 2.23
C ALA A 206 19.11 5.92 0.76
N HIS A 207 20.02 5.35 -0.02
CA HIS A 207 19.77 4.92 -1.39
C HIS A 207 19.13 3.53 -1.43
N ASP A 208 18.38 3.22 -2.48
CA ASP A 208 17.73 1.91 -2.69
C ASP A 208 18.71 0.74 -2.60
N GLN A 209 19.98 0.97 -2.96
CA GLN A 209 21.06 -0.02 -2.84
C GLN A 209 21.29 -0.55 -1.42
N ARG A 210 20.98 0.23 -0.38
CA ARG A 210 21.16 -0.19 1.02
C ARG A 210 20.15 -1.26 1.44
N PHE A 211 19.04 -1.36 0.72
CA PHE A 211 17.97 -2.30 1.06
C PHE A 211 18.16 -3.70 0.48
N TRP A 212 19.21 -3.94 -0.32
CA TRP A 212 19.48 -5.28 -0.84
C TRP A 212 19.68 -6.33 0.26
N GLU A 213 20.28 -5.93 1.38
CA GLU A 213 20.45 -6.82 2.55
C GLU A 213 19.12 -7.24 3.19
N GLN A 214 18.10 -6.39 3.11
CA GLN A 214 16.75 -6.70 3.59
C GLN A 214 15.91 -7.42 2.53
N ILE A 215 16.06 -7.06 1.25
CA ILE A 215 15.27 -7.59 0.16
C ILE A 215 15.65 -9.04 -0.16
N LEU A 216 16.93 -9.33 -0.33
CA LEU A 216 17.38 -10.65 -0.77
C LEU A 216 16.92 -11.81 0.13
N PRO A 217 16.96 -11.71 1.47
CA PRO A 217 16.56 -12.82 2.34
C PRO A 217 15.06 -13.15 2.33
N VAL A 218 14.22 -12.23 1.88
CA VAL A 218 12.75 -12.39 1.91
C VAL A 218 12.15 -12.79 0.57
N LEU A 219 12.97 -12.91 -0.48
CA LEU A 219 12.52 -13.30 -1.81
C LEU A 219 12.42 -14.82 -1.92
N PRO A 220 11.21 -15.39 -2.13
CA PRO A 220 11.10 -16.81 -2.41
C PRO A 220 11.58 -17.13 -3.83
N PRO A 221 12.03 -18.38 -4.08
CA PRO A 221 12.34 -18.82 -5.44
C PRO A 221 11.11 -18.72 -6.35
N LYS A 222 11.33 -18.66 -7.65
CA LYS A 222 10.30 -18.43 -8.69
C LYS A 222 9.52 -17.11 -8.57
N THR A 223 10.08 -16.12 -7.89
CA THR A 223 9.56 -14.75 -7.93
C THR A 223 10.05 -14.05 -9.19
N LEU A 224 9.16 -13.32 -9.87
CA LEU A 224 9.49 -12.30 -10.86
C LEU A 224 9.54 -10.94 -10.18
N LEU A 225 10.72 -10.34 -10.09
CA LEU A 225 10.97 -9.08 -9.39
C LEU A 225 11.15 -7.92 -10.38
N LEU A 226 10.28 -6.91 -10.29
CA LEU A 226 10.33 -5.69 -11.09
C LEU A 226 11.12 -4.62 -10.33
N LEU A 227 12.22 -4.15 -10.92
CA LEU A 227 13.19 -3.26 -10.27
C LEU A 227 13.31 -1.93 -11.01
N ASP A 228 13.38 -0.82 -10.29
CA ASP A 228 13.77 0.45 -10.90
C ASP A 228 15.27 0.49 -11.22
N LEU A 229 15.65 1.45 -12.05
CA LEU A 229 17.05 1.69 -12.45
C LEU A 229 17.97 1.97 -11.24
N GLY A 230 17.43 2.52 -10.16
CA GLY A 230 18.11 2.77 -8.89
C GLY A 230 18.70 1.51 -8.25
N PHE A 231 18.09 0.36 -8.50
CA PHE A 231 18.55 -0.94 -7.99
C PHE A 231 19.69 -1.59 -8.78
N THR A 232 20.27 -0.92 -9.78
CA THR A 232 21.33 -1.51 -10.58
C THR A 232 22.53 -1.93 -9.74
N ASN A 233 22.68 -3.24 -9.53
CA ASN A 233 23.78 -3.86 -8.78
C ASN A 233 24.03 -5.27 -9.33
N TYR A 234 25.11 -5.45 -10.09
CA TYR A 234 25.38 -6.72 -10.77
C TYR A 234 25.65 -7.87 -9.80
N LYS A 235 26.25 -7.59 -8.64
CA LYS A 235 26.43 -8.60 -7.60
C LYS A 235 25.07 -9.08 -7.04
N ALA A 236 24.16 -8.14 -6.78
CA ALA A 236 22.81 -8.49 -6.33
C ALA A 236 22.04 -9.25 -7.41
N TYR A 237 22.20 -8.91 -8.68
CA TYR A 237 21.60 -9.67 -9.79
C TYR A 237 22.09 -11.12 -9.82
N GLY A 238 23.40 -11.36 -9.63
CA GLY A 238 23.93 -12.70 -9.51
C GLY A 238 23.34 -13.48 -8.32
N GLN A 239 23.10 -12.81 -7.18
CA GLN A 239 22.47 -13.40 -6.00
C GLN A 239 20.98 -13.74 -6.26
N LEU A 240 20.22 -12.87 -6.95
CA LEU A 240 18.85 -13.16 -7.36
C LEU A 240 18.79 -14.42 -8.23
N MET A 241 19.66 -14.50 -9.24
CA MET A 241 19.74 -15.66 -10.13
C MET A 241 20.07 -16.94 -9.38
N ALA A 242 21.01 -16.88 -8.42
CA ALA A 242 21.38 -18.01 -7.58
C ALA A 242 20.22 -18.48 -6.67
N GLN A 243 19.33 -17.57 -6.29
CA GLN A 243 18.11 -17.85 -5.52
C GLN A 243 16.91 -18.25 -6.40
N GLN A 244 17.11 -18.41 -7.71
CA GLN A 244 16.02 -18.69 -8.67
C GLN A 244 14.95 -17.57 -8.70
N VAL A 245 15.37 -16.33 -8.46
CA VAL A 245 14.54 -15.14 -8.62
C VAL A 245 14.85 -14.51 -9.97
N THR A 246 13.82 -14.39 -10.80
CA THR A 246 13.92 -13.68 -12.08
C THR A 246 13.68 -12.19 -11.85
N PHE A 247 14.42 -11.32 -12.54
CA PHE A 247 14.19 -9.89 -12.47
C PHE A 247 13.92 -9.26 -13.85
N ILE A 248 13.20 -8.15 -13.86
CA ILE A 248 13.10 -7.20 -14.97
C ILE A 248 13.50 -5.82 -14.46
N THR A 249 14.39 -5.15 -15.18
CA THR A 249 14.82 -3.77 -14.85
C THR A 249 15.15 -2.97 -16.12
N ARG A 250 15.35 -1.66 -15.98
CA ARG A 250 15.89 -0.81 -17.04
C ARG A 250 17.40 -1.03 -17.17
N CYS A 251 17.88 -0.99 -18.40
CA CYS A 251 19.32 -1.00 -18.67
C CYS A 251 19.88 0.42 -18.65
N LYS A 252 20.95 0.67 -17.89
CA LYS A 252 21.66 1.96 -17.91
C LYS A 252 22.27 2.21 -19.29
N SER A 253 22.29 3.48 -19.71
CA SER A 253 22.86 3.88 -21.01
C SER A 253 24.36 3.55 -21.13
N ASN A 254 25.06 3.58 -20.00
CA ASN A 254 26.50 3.29 -19.90
C ASN A 254 26.80 1.86 -19.42
N ALA A 255 25.84 0.94 -19.47
CA ALA A 255 26.06 -0.44 -19.09
C ALA A 255 27.09 -1.11 -20.04
N ALA A 256 28.14 -1.70 -19.47
CA ALA A 256 29.09 -2.50 -20.22
C ALA A 256 28.58 -3.94 -20.38
N TYR A 257 28.47 -4.41 -21.59
CA TYR A 257 28.08 -5.79 -21.90
C TYR A 257 28.68 -6.26 -23.21
N GLN A 258 28.77 -7.56 -23.39
CA GLN A 258 29.15 -8.22 -24.64
C GLN A 258 27.95 -9.03 -25.16
N VAL A 259 27.58 -8.84 -26.42
CA VAL A 259 26.54 -9.63 -27.07
C VAL A 259 27.05 -11.06 -27.28
N LYS A 260 26.35 -12.03 -26.72
CA LYS A 260 26.64 -13.46 -26.86
C LYS A 260 25.83 -14.09 -28.01
N GLN A 261 24.55 -13.74 -28.08
CA GLN A 261 23.62 -14.30 -29.06
C GLN A 261 22.52 -13.30 -29.37
N VAL A 262 22.22 -13.10 -30.64
CA VAL A 262 21.03 -12.35 -31.08
C VAL A 262 19.89 -13.34 -31.23
N LEU A 263 18.78 -13.11 -30.50
CA LEU A 263 17.57 -13.92 -30.56
C LEU A 263 16.60 -13.36 -31.61
N HIS A 264 16.43 -12.04 -31.62
CA HIS A 264 15.59 -11.34 -32.60
C HIS A 264 16.15 -9.97 -32.93
N LYS A 265 15.99 -9.56 -34.19
CA LYS A 265 16.34 -8.20 -34.62
C LYS A 265 15.40 -7.72 -35.72
N SER A 266 14.67 -6.64 -35.44
CA SER A 266 13.82 -5.96 -36.41
C SER A 266 14.03 -4.43 -36.35
N ALA A 267 13.25 -3.68 -37.11
CA ALA A 267 13.34 -2.21 -37.12
C ALA A 267 12.96 -1.58 -35.75
N HIS A 268 12.10 -2.25 -34.94
CA HIS A 268 11.54 -1.70 -33.70
C HIS A 268 11.78 -2.55 -32.45
N LEU A 269 12.38 -3.74 -32.62
CA LEU A 269 12.64 -4.67 -31.51
C LEU A 269 13.98 -5.37 -31.71
N HIS A 270 14.86 -5.26 -30.72
CA HIS A 270 16.06 -6.08 -30.61
C HIS A 270 15.98 -6.90 -29.34
N ASP A 271 16.36 -8.15 -29.42
CA ASP A 271 16.41 -9.11 -28.32
C ASP A 271 17.66 -9.94 -28.42
N ALA A 272 18.49 -9.92 -27.39
CA ALA A 272 19.78 -10.59 -27.38
C ALA A 272 20.18 -11.07 -26.00
N ILE A 273 20.84 -12.21 -25.92
CA ILE A 273 21.56 -12.64 -24.73
C ILE A 273 22.90 -11.89 -24.70
N VAL A 274 23.16 -11.26 -23.56
CA VAL A 274 24.38 -10.49 -23.32
C VAL A 274 25.07 -10.95 -22.04
N LEU A 275 26.38 -10.78 -22.00
CA LEU A 275 27.19 -10.98 -20.80
C LEU A 275 27.42 -9.62 -20.16
N LEU A 276 26.84 -9.39 -18.98
CA LEU A 276 26.76 -8.08 -18.31
C LEU A 276 27.90 -7.90 -17.32
N GLY A 277 28.60 -6.78 -17.41
CA GLY A 277 29.64 -6.36 -16.49
C GLY A 277 30.90 -7.23 -16.51
N GLN A 278 31.74 -7.05 -15.48
CA GLN A 278 32.99 -7.81 -15.33
C GLN A 278 32.74 -9.29 -14.99
N ASP A 279 31.68 -9.56 -14.21
CA ASP A 279 31.30 -10.92 -13.82
C ASP A 279 30.64 -11.72 -14.94
N GLN A 280 30.51 -11.13 -16.14
CA GLN A 280 29.95 -11.76 -17.33
C GLN A 280 28.58 -12.44 -17.07
N LEU A 281 27.70 -11.76 -16.30
CA LEU A 281 26.39 -12.30 -15.96
C LEU A 281 25.54 -12.48 -17.22
N PRO A 282 25.08 -13.71 -17.53
CA PRO A 282 24.22 -13.96 -18.67
C PRO A 282 22.83 -13.38 -18.40
N VAL A 283 22.44 -12.34 -19.13
CA VAL A 283 21.12 -11.70 -19.06
C VAL A 283 20.61 -11.48 -20.49
N ARG A 284 19.33 -11.25 -20.61
CA ARG A 284 18.70 -10.88 -21.86
C ARG A 284 18.48 -9.38 -21.91
N LEU A 285 18.94 -8.74 -22.99
CA LEU A 285 18.75 -7.32 -23.26
C LEU A 285 17.66 -7.17 -24.32
N ILE A 286 16.60 -6.48 -23.98
CA ILE A 286 15.48 -6.16 -24.84
C ILE A 286 15.52 -4.66 -25.12
N GLU A 287 15.56 -4.27 -26.39
CA GLU A 287 15.49 -2.90 -26.82
C GLU A 287 14.25 -2.71 -27.69
N VAL A 288 13.38 -1.80 -27.29
CA VAL A 288 12.11 -1.52 -28.00
C VAL A 288 12.08 -0.05 -28.41
N GLU A 289 11.81 0.20 -29.68
CA GLU A 289 11.56 1.54 -30.18
C GLU A 289 10.09 1.91 -29.95
N TYR A 290 9.86 3.07 -29.33
CA TYR A 290 8.53 3.64 -29.16
C TYR A 290 8.58 5.17 -29.34
N LYS A 291 7.82 5.67 -30.29
CA LYS A 291 7.74 7.10 -30.62
C LYS A 291 9.13 7.74 -30.91
N GLY A 292 9.95 7.05 -31.66
CA GLY A 292 11.29 7.52 -32.06
C GLY A 292 12.34 7.42 -30.93
N LYS A 293 12.04 6.74 -29.81
CA LYS A 293 12.98 6.53 -28.71
C LYS A 293 13.16 5.06 -28.41
N TRP A 294 14.40 4.64 -28.17
CA TRP A 294 14.74 3.30 -27.75
C TRP A 294 14.72 3.18 -26.25
N TYR A 295 13.95 2.18 -25.75
CA TYR A 295 13.87 1.80 -24.35
C TYR A 295 14.56 0.45 -24.18
N ARG A 296 15.38 0.34 -23.14
CA ARG A 296 16.25 -0.82 -22.91
C ARG A 296 15.92 -1.47 -21.59
N TYR A 297 15.68 -2.79 -21.63
CA TYR A 297 15.35 -3.59 -20.48
C TYR A 297 16.31 -4.76 -20.33
N LEU A 298 16.57 -5.18 -19.10
CA LEU A 298 17.35 -6.37 -18.76
C LEU A 298 16.46 -7.34 -17.98
N THR A 299 16.61 -8.63 -18.27
CA THR A 299 16.01 -9.72 -17.50
C THR A 299 16.98 -10.89 -17.37
N SER A 300 16.88 -11.63 -16.26
CA SER A 300 17.61 -12.88 -16.07
C SER A 300 16.91 -14.08 -16.73
N GLU A 301 15.67 -13.93 -17.24
CA GLU A 301 15.02 -14.97 -18.04
C GLU A 301 15.60 -14.95 -19.45
N LEU A 302 16.26 -16.04 -19.81
CA LEU A 302 16.93 -16.16 -21.11
C LEU A 302 16.04 -16.74 -22.21
N ASP A 303 14.94 -17.41 -21.82
CA ASP A 303 14.00 -18.04 -22.74
C ASP A 303 12.92 -17.02 -23.19
N PRO A 304 12.89 -16.67 -24.50
CA PRO A 304 11.89 -15.73 -25.02
C PRO A 304 10.46 -16.32 -25.06
N GLU A 305 10.29 -17.63 -24.99
CA GLU A 305 8.96 -18.24 -24.94
C GLU A 305 8.36 -18.15 -23.54
N ARG A 306 9.18 -18.27 -22.49
CA ARG A 306 8.74 -18.08 -21.10
C ARG A 306 8.44 -16.62 -20.78
N LEU A 307 9.21 -15.68 -21.32
CA LEU A 307 9.02 -14.26 -21.10
C LEU A 307 9.19 -13.48 -22.42
N PRO A 308 8.12 -13.36 -23.23
CA PRO A 308 8.14 -12.66 -24.50
C PRO A 308 8.58 -11.20 -24.37
N PRO A 309 9.31 -10.62 -25.33
CA PRO A 309 9.85 -9.25 -25.27
C PRO A 309 8.78 -8.19 -24.96
N LEU A 310 7.60 -8.28 -25.55
CA LEU A 310 6.52 -7.32 -25.32
C LEU A 310 5.93 -7.43 -23.92
N TYR A 311 5.88 -8.64 -23.36
CA TYR A 311 5.45 -8.84 -21.98
C TYR A 311 6.47 -8.32 -20.96
N ILE A 312 7.77 -8.37 -21.29
CA ILE A 312 8.80 -7.71 -20.45
C ILE A 312 8.52 -6.21 -20.34
N VAL A 313 8.18 -5.56 -21.45
CA VAL A 313 7.84 -4.13 -21.46
C VAL A 313 6.58 -3.87 -20.65
N ALA A 314 5.50 -4.63 -20.89
CA ALA A 314 4.22 -4.49 -20.20
C ALA A 314 4.36 -4.76 -18.69
N LEU A 315 5.05 -5.83 -18.30
CA LEU A 315 5.33 -6.14 -16.90
C LEU A 315 6.16 -5.05 -16.22
N TYR A 316 7.17 -4.51 -16.90
CA TYR A 316 7.93 -3.40 -16.34
C TYR A 316 7.04 -2.17 -16.03
N TRP A 317 6.02 -1.91 -16.85
CA TRP A 317 5.04 -0.85 -16.58
C TRP A 317 4.21 -1.13 -15.33
N GLN A 318 3.98 -2.40 -14.96
CA GLN A 318 3.30 -2.75 -13.72
C GLN A 318 4.10 -2.33 -12.46
N ARG A 319 5.40 -2.08 -12.57
CA ARG A 319 6.21 -1.52 -11.47
C ARG A 319 5.64 -0.22 -10.91
N TRP A 320 5.00 0.60 -11.76
CA TRP A 320 4.39 1.87 -11.32
C TRP A 320 3.29 1.68 -10.26
N ARG A 321 2.79 0.46 -10.06
CA ARG A 321 1.79 0.17 -9.03
C ARG A 321 2.27 0.47 -7.62
N ILE A 322 3.56 0.27 -7.35
CA ILE A 322 4.13 0.64 -6.05
C ILE A 322 4.23 2.16 -5.87
N GLU A 323 4.48 2.92 -6.94
CA GLU A 323 4.45 4.38 -6.90
C GLU A 323 3.03 4.91 -6.65
N ASP A 324 2.01 4.28 -7.27
CA ASP A 324 0.59 4.58 -7.00
C ASP A 324 0.23 4.26 -5.54
N ALA A 325 0.73 3.17 -4.98
CA ALA A 325 0.57 2.83 -3.57
C ALA A 325 1.18 3.91 -2.66
N TYR A 326 2.42 4.33 -2.92
CA TYR A 326 3.05 5.42 -2.18
C TYR A 326 2.31 6.75 -2.30
N LYS A 327 1.81 7.07 -3.49
CA LYS A 327 0.99 8.27 -3.72
C LYS A 327 -0.30 8.21 -2.90
N THR A 328 -0.96 7.06 -2.85
CA THR A 328 -2.17 6.85 -2.06
C THR A 328 -1.89 7.03 -0.57
N VAL A 329 -0.88 6.34 -0.04
CA VAL A 329 -0.48 6.41 1.38
C VAL A 329 -0.11 7.85 1.76
N LYS A 330 0.72 8.51 0.96
CA LYS A 330 1.22 9.87 1.28
C LYS A 330 0.15 10.95 1.14
N ARG A 331 -0.64 10.92 0.07
CA ARG A 331 -1.52 12.04 -0.29
C ARG A 331 -2.98 11.80 0.10
N LEU A 332 -3.50 10.61 -0.20
CA LEU A 332 -4.91 10.31 0.00
C LEU A 332 -5.19 9.95 1.46
N LEU A 333 -4.35 9.11 2.06
CA LEU A 333 -4.52 8.64 3.45
C LEU A 333 -3.81 9.51 4.48
N GLY A 334 -3.21 10.63 4.05
CA GLY A 334 -2.80 11.70 4.94
C GLY A 334 -1.48 11.49 5.67
N LEU A 335 -0.59 10.59 5.22
CA LEU A 335 0.76 10.49 5.79
C LEU A 335 1.58 11.80 5.60
N ALA A 336 1.05 12.74 4.81
CA ALA A 336 1.61 14.07 4.64
C ALA A 336 1.49 15.00 5.89
N TYR A 337 0.66 14.64 6.88
CA TYR A 337 0.40 15.44 8.08
C TYR A 337 0.67 14.59 9.31
N PHE A 338 1.79 14.84 9.97
CA PHE A 338 2.15 14.13 11.20
C PHE A 338 1.40 14.65 12.42
N TRP A 339 0.89 13.74 13.23
CA TRP A 339 0.17 14.06 14.47
C TRP A 339 1.12 14.41 15.62
N VAL A 340 2.34 13.86 15.58
CA VAL A 340 3.40 14.09 16.58
C VAL A 340 4.77 14.16 15.91
N GLY A 341 5.69 14.92 16.53
CA GLY A 341 7.03 15.19 16.01
C GLY A 341 8.11 14.21 16.49
N SER A 342 7.78 12.97 16.83
CA SER A 342 8.77 11.94 17.22
C SER A 342 8.91 10.89 16.15
N ILE A 343 10.11 10.28 16.00
CA ILE A 343 10.37 9.17 15.08
C ILE A 343 9.37 8.03 15.33
N ASN A 344 9.14 7.67 16.60
CA ASN A 344 8.16 6.64 16.95
C ASN A 344 6.74 6.99 16.48
N GLY A 345 6.31 8.24 16.64
CA GLY A 345 4.99 8.69 16.19
C GLY A 345 4.85 8.70 14.67
N VAL A 346 5.90 9.09 13.95
CA VAL A 346 5.97 9.02 12.48
C VAL A 346 5.85 7.58 12.01
N THR A 347 6.59 6.68 12.63
CA THR A 347 6.60 5.25 12.30
C THR A 347 5.26 4.59 12.62
N LEU A 348 4.64 4.97 13.75
CA LEU A 348 3.30 4.53 14.13
C LEU A 348 2.26 4.95 13.06
N GLN A 349 2.28 6.22 12.67
CA GLN A 349 1.40 6.74 11.62
C GLN A 349 1.65 6.05 10.28
N LEU A 350 2.91 5.78 9.95
CA LEU A 350 3.29 5.05 8.74
C LEU A 350 2.59 3.68 8.68
N TRP A 351 2.74 2.85 9.70
CA TRP A 351 2.15 1.51 9.72
C TRP A 351 0.62 1.55 9.70
N THR A 352 0.03 2.52 10.40
CA THR A 352 -1.43 2.71 10.39
C THR A 352 -1.94 3.09 9.01
N THR A 353 -1.22 3.94 8.31
CA THR A 353 -1.62 4.37 6.96
C THR A 353 -1.54 3.21 5.98
N TRP A 354 -0.55 2.32 6.11
CA TRP A 354 -0.48 1.09 5.31
C TRP A 354 -1.58 0.08 5.66
N LEU A 355 -1.99 -0.01 6.93
CA LEU A 355 -3.17 -0.79 7.32
C LEU A 355 -4.42 -0.30 6.58
N MET A 356 -4.64 1.02 6.57
CA MET A 356 -5.76 1.60 5.84
C MET A 356 -5.65 1.46 4.33
N TYR A 357 -4.44 1.49 3.80
CA TYR A 357 -4.20 1.18 2.39
C TYR A 357 -4.67 -0.23 2.04
N ALA A 358 -4.33 -1.23 2.85
CA ALA A 358 -4.76 -2.62 2.62
C ALA A 358 -6.30 -2.75 2.62
N ILE A 359 -7.00 -2.07 3.53
CA ILE A 359 -8.47 -2.04 3.55
C ILE A 359 -9.04 -1.37 2.29
N LEU A 360 -8.42 -0.28 1.84
CA LEU A 360 -8.86 0.42 0.63
C LEU A 360 -8.63 -0.42 -0.64
N VAL A 361 -7.52 -1.15 -0.69
CA VAL A 361 -7.24 -2.12 -1.76
C VAL A 361 -8.32 -3.22 -1.77
N ASP A 362 -8.65 -3.79 -0.61
CA ASP A 362 -9.68 -4.81 -0.47
C ASP A 362 -11.06 -4.32 -0.99
N LEU A 363 -11.49 -3.13 -0.57
CA LEU A 363 -12.74 -2.53 -1.06
C LEU A 363 -12.73 -2.26 -2.57
N THR A 364 -11.60 -1.74 -3.09
CA THR A 364 -11.47 -1.45 -4.53
C THR A 364 -11.47 -2.72 -5.36
N ASP A 365 -10.91 -3.79 -4.81
CA ASP A 365 -10.86 -5.09 -5.43
C ASP A 365 -12.24 -5.76 -5.48
N ASP A 366 -13.08 -5.58 -4.44
CA ASP A 366 -14.50 -6.00 -4.46
C ASP A 366 -15.28 -5.29 -5.57
N VAL A 367 -15.03 -3.99 -5.77
CA VAL A 367 -15.64 -3.23 -6.87
C VAL A 367 -15.19 -3.77 -8.23
N ALA A 368 -13.90 -4.06 -8.39
CA ALA A 368 -13.36 -4.62 -9.62
C ALA A 368 -13.92 -6.02 -9.91
N ASP A 369 -14.08 -6.85 -8.88
CA ASP A 369 -14.66 -8.20 -8.99
C ASP A 369 -16.14 -8.12 -9.41
N THR A 370 -16.92 -7.25 -8.77
CA THR A 370 -18.33 -6.98 -9.12
C THR A 370 -18.47 -6.54 -10.59
N LEU A 371 -17.57 -5.70 -11.07
CA LEU A 371 -17.54 -5.23 -12.45
C LEU A 371 -16.95 -6.26 -13.43
N SER A 372 -16.33 -7.33 -12.93
CA SER A 372 -15.57 -8.31 -13.72
C SER A 372 -14.49 -7.65 -14.60
N VAL A 373 -13.79 -6.64 -14.07
CA VAL A 373 -12.71 -5.92 -14.75
C VAL A 373 -11.38 -6.10 -14.02
N PRO A 374 -10.25 -5.95 -14.72
CA PRO A 374 -8.95 -5.91 -14.05
C PRO A 374 -8.88 -4.76 -13.04
N PHE A 375 -8.27 -5.01 -11.88
CA PHE A 375 -8.13 -4.02 -10.81
C PHE A 375 -7.53 -2.67 -11.27
N ASN A 376 -6.69 -2.66 -12.29
CA ASN A 376 -6.07 -1.45 -12.82
C ASN A 376 -7.04 -0.51 -13.55
N GLN A 377 -8.25 -0.94 -13.83
CA GLN A 377 -9.30 -0.11 -14.38
C GLN A 377 -10.11 0.62 -13.29
N VAL A 378 -9.97 0.22 -12.03
CA VAL A 378 -10.65 0.87 -10.91
C VAL A 378 -9.67 1.75 -10.13
N SER A 379 -10.00 3.01 -9.96
CA SER A 379 -9.15 3.98 -9.25
C SER A 379 -9.39 3.94 -7.75
N LEU A 380 -8.36 3.59 -6.95
CA LEU A 380 -8.42 3.65 -5.49
C LEU A 380 -8.83 5.05 -4.98
N GLU A 381 -8.31 6.11 -5.59
CA GLU A 381 -8.65 7.48 -5.21
C GLU A 381 -10.13 7.76 -5.43
N MET A 382 -10.68 7.33 -6.57
CA MET A 382 -12.10 7.53 -6.87
C MET A 382 -12.98 6.71 -5.94
N VAL A 383 -12.65 5.44 -5.68
CA VAL A 383 -13.36 4.62 -4.68
C VAL A 383 -13.40 5.32 -3.32
N TYR A 384 -12.25 5.75 -2.81
CA TYR A 384 -12.17 6.43 -1.52
C TYR A 384 -13.00 7.73 -1.48
N ARG A 385 -12.91 8.58 -2.52
CA ARG A 385 -13.65 9.83 -2.60
C ARG A 385 -15.15 9.60 -2.77
N SER A 386 -15.53 8.57 -3.52
CA SER A 386 -16.93 8.25 -3.82
C SER A 386 -17.68 7.65 -2.62
N LEU A 387 -17.00 7.18 -1.58
CA LEU A 387 -17.64 6.78 -0.33
C LEU A 387 -18.51 7.89 0.27
N TYR A 388 -18.10 9.15 0.12
CA TYR A 388 -18.92 10.30 0.54
C TYR A 388 -20.26 10.36 -0.23
N PHE A 389 -20.24 10.15 -1.54
CA PHE A 389 -21.44 10.19 -2.37
C PHE A 389 -22.33 8.96 -2.11
N CYS A 390 -21.72 7.79 -1.91
CA CYS A 390 -22.42 6.57 -1.52
C CYS A 390 -23.20 6.79 -0.22
N THR A 391 -22.58 7.37 0.80
CA THR A 391 -23.23 7.66 2.07
C THR A 391 -24.38 8.67 1.89
N THR A 392 -24.21 9.65 1.01
CA THR A 392 -25.28 10.61 0.70
C THR A 392 -26.45 9.94 -0.02
N ALA A 393 -26.19 9.07 -0.98
CA ALA A 393 -27.20 8.30 -1.70
C ALA A 393 -27.95 7.33 -0.75
N PHE A 394 -27.23 6.66 0.17
CA PHE A 394 -27.84 5.82 1.19
C PHE A 394 -28.88 6.57 2.02
N HIS A 395 -28.55 7.77 2.50
CA HIS A 395 -29.49 8.58 3.28
C HIS A 395 -30.72 9.06 2.49
N ARG A 396 -30.67 9.01 1.16
CA ARG A 396 -31.82 9.28 0.28
C ARG A 396 -32.60 8.01 -0.07
N GLY A 397 -32.12 6.83 0.34
CA GLY A 397 -32.69 5.54 -0.04
C GLY A 397 -32.36 5.13 -1.48
N GLU A 398 -31.30 5.69 -2.05
CA GLU A 398 -30.83 5.46 -3.43
C GLU A 398 -29.69 4.43 -3.50
N ALA A 399 -29.11 4.02 -2.37
CA ALA A 399 -28.03 3.05 -2.26
C ALA A 399 -28.17 2.19 -1.01
N ASP A 400 -27.81 0.91 -1.11
CA ASP A 400 -27.87 -0.03 0.02
C ASP A 400 -26.47 -0.41 0.52
N ASP A 401 -25.47 -0.55 -0.35
CA ASP A 401 -24.10 -0.95 0.02
C ASP A 401 -23.04 -0.22 -0.83
N PRO A 402 -21.81 -0.04 -0.27
CA PRO A 402 -20.78 0.73 -0.97
C PRO A 402 -20.23 0.03 -2.22
N VAL A 403 -20.13 -1.30 -2.26
CA VAL A 403 -19.54 -2.01 -3.40
C VAL A 403 -20.45 -1.91 -4.62
N THR A 404 -21.74 -2.22 -4.46
CA THR A 404 -22.75 -2.11 -5.52
C THR A 404 -22.86 -0.67 -6.03
N TYR A 405 -22.99 0.30 -5.11
CA TYR A 405 -23.06 1.71 -5.50
C TYR A 405 -21.85 2.18 -6.29
N LEU A 406 -20.65 1.81 -5.84
CA LEU A 406 -19.41 2.21 -6.51
C LEU A 406 -19.27 1.53 -7.87
N ALA A 407 -19.70 0.28 -8.01
CA ALA A 407 -19.71 -0.44 -9.27
C ALA A 407 -20.70 0.20 -10.26
N ASP A 408 -21.94 0.47 -9.84
CA ASP A 408 -22.99 1.05 -10.68
C ASP A 408 -22.64 2.47 -11.19
N ASN A 409 -21.82 3.21 -10.43
CA ASN A 409 -21.40 4.57 -10.75
C ASN A 409 -19.95 4.67 -11.28
N ALA A 410 -19.29 3.54 -11.51
CA ALA A 410 -17.94 3.53 -12.06
C ALA A 410 -17.96 4.03 -13.52
N LYS A 411 -17.09 4.98 -13.83
CA LYS A 411 -16.77 5.37 -15.21
C LYS A 411 -15.45 4.68 -15.55
N LEU A 412 -15.54 3.61 -16.30
CA LEU A 412 -14.40 2.84 -16.80
C LEU A 412 -13.81 3.47 -18.06
#